data_652cf9fe591a3099892dc8ea0f37f0ab
#
_entry.id   652cf9fe591a3099892dc8ea0f37f0ab
#
_cell.length_a   1.000
_cell.length_b   1.000
_cell.length_c   1.000
_cell.angle_alpha   90.00
_cell.angle_beta   90.00
_cell.angle_gamma   90.00
#
_symmetry.space_group_name_H-M   'P 1'
#
loop_
_entity.id
_entity.type
_entity.pdbx_description
1 polymer ?
#
loop_
_entity_poly.entity_id
_entity_poly.type
_entity_poly.pdbx_seq_one_letter_code
_entity_poly.pdbx_strand_id
1 'polypeptide(L)'
;MVKILKRLFIGPIIATLIFINMFFWMIPITILAFLKLLPQKSHIIDRILDSIYQITVAINANILKRILGIHFIIQGDLRLTYSNNYIVLSNHLSWSDAFIAQIVLNNRIPPLKFLSKRQVIFIPFVGIISWAFNFPLLGRSEKNKDQNRIIKNLTKIKSDALSFLIFPEGTRFTKEKNVYQKSPFKYLLKPKIGGFTTLINAKIEYE
;
A
#
# COMPACT_ATOMS: atom_id res chain seq x y z
N MET A 1 8.75 -17.27 30.14
CA MET A 1 7.60 -16.58 30.72
C MET A 1 7.65 -15.07 30.49
N VAL A 2 8.67 -14.34 30.92
CA VAL A 2 8.78 -12.86 30.75
C VAL A 2 8.71 -12.37 29.29
N LYS A 3 9.31 -13.08 28.33
CA LYS A 3 9.23 -12.72 26.89
C LYS A 3 7.81 -12.87 26.29
N ILE A 4 7.04 -13.82 26.78
CA ILE A 4 5.65 -14.03 26.32
C ILE A 4 4.74 -12.98 26.92
N LEU A 5 4.87 -12.68 28.22
CA LEU A 5 4.13 -11.57 28.86
C LEU A 5 4.42 -10.22 28.19
N LYS A 6 5.70 -9.90 27.93
CA LYS A 6 6.05 -8.67 27.18
C LYS A 6 5.35 -8.61 25.82
N ARG A 7 5.29 -9.69 25.07
CA ARG A 7 4.61 -9.73 23.75
C ARG A 7 3.10 -9.54 23.87
N LEU A 8 2.47 -10.08 24.89
CA LEU A 8 1.02 -9.95 25.12
C LEU A 8 0.60 -8.52 25.43
N PHE A 9 1.43 -7.73 26.12
CA PHE A 9 1.11 -6.35 26.47
C PHE A 9 1.66 -5.33 25.46
N ILE A 10 2.84 -5.53 24.91
CA ILE A 10 3.46 -4.58 23.98
C ILE A 10 2.77 -4.60 22.62
N GLY A 11 2.32 -5.76 22.13
CA GLY A 11 1.60 -5.87 20.85
C GLY A 11 0.35 -4.98 20.78
N PRO A 12 -0.59 -5.11 21.71
CA PRO A 12 -1.76 -4.22 21.78
C PRO A 12 -1.42 -2.74 21.91
N ILE A 13 -0.42 -2.38 22.74
CA ILE A 13 0.01 -0.99 22.90
C ILE A 13 0.47 -0.42 21.55
N ILE A 14 1.28 -1.16 20.79
CA ILE A 14 1.78 -0.72 19.49
C ILE A 14 0.65 -0.62 18.47
N ALA A 15 -0.23 -1.62 18.43
CA ALA A 15 -1.40 -1.57 17.57
C ALA A 15 -2.25 -0.32 17.85
N THR A 16 -2.44 -0.01 19.15
CA THR A 16 -3.16 1.20 19.57
C THR A 16 -2.43 2.47 19.15
N LEU A 17 -1.12 2.57 19.32
CA LEU A 17 -0.34 3.75 18.91
C LEU A 17 -0.37 3.96 17.39
N ILE A 18 -0.22 2.88 16.63
CA ILE A 18 -0.35 2.93 15.16
C ILE A 18 -1.77 3.37 14.76
N PHE A 19 -2.78 2.81 15.42
CA PHE A 19 -4.18 3.18 15.18
C PHE A 19 -4.45 4.65 15.49
N ILE A 20 -3.95 5.15 16.64
CA ILE A 20 -4.07 6.57 17.01
C ILE A 20 -3.39 7.46 15.98
N ASN A 21 -2.17 7.11 15.53
CA ASN A 21 -1.48 7.85 14.47
C ASN A 21 -2.30 7.87 13.19
N MET A 22 -2.81 6.73 12.74
CA MET A 22 -3.64 6.67 11.54
C MET A 22 -4.95 7.45 11.69
N PHE A 23 -5.60 7.37 12.85
CA PHE A 23 -6.84 8.08 13.15
C PHE A 23 -6.63 9.60 13.16
N PHE A 24 -5.54 10.06 13.74
CA PHE A 24 -5.18 11.49 13.77
C PHE A 24 -5.09 12.06 12.34
N TRP A 25 -4.43 11.35 11.45
CA TRP A 25 -4.26 11.79 10.06
C TRP A 25 -5.52 11.62 9.19
N MET A 26 -6.49 10.82 9.63
CA MET A 26 -7.75 10.66 8.90
C MET A 26 -8.52 11.97 8.73
N ILE A 27 -8.49 12.86 9.72
CA ILE A 27 -9.22 14.14 9.65
C ILE A 27 -8.68 15.00 8.50
N PRO A 28 -7.39 15.37 8.46
CA PRO A 28 -6.87 16.18 7.36
C PRO A 28 -6.95 15.45 6.01
N ILE A 29 -6.73 14.11 5.95
CA ILE A 29 -6.87 13.34 4.71
C ILE A 29 -8.32 13.44 4.18
N THR A 30 -9.32 13.33 5.04
CA THR A 30 -10.73 13.40 4.63
C THR A 30 -11.05 14.80 4.09
N ILE A 31 -10.63 15.86 4.79
CA ILE A 31 -10.83 17.24 4.34
C ILE A 31 -10.18 17.44 2.96
N LEU A 32 -8.92 17.01 2.80
CA LEU A 32 -8.19 17.14 1.54
C LEU A 32 -8.84 16.32 0.41
N ALA A 33 -9.35 15.13 0.72
CA ALA A 33 -10.07 14.30 -0.25
C ALA A 33 -11.32 15.01 -0.79
N PHE A 34 -12.10 15.68 0.07
CA PHE A 34 -13.23 16.50 -0.36
C PHE A 34 -12.78 17.73 -1.16
N LEU A 35 -11.71 18.40 -0.75
CA LEU A 35 -11.17 19.53 -1.48
C LEU A 35 -10.66 19.17 -2.89
N LYS A 36 -10.28 17.91 -3.13
CA LYS A 36 -9.95 17.41 -4.50
C LYS A 36 -11.13 17.43 -5.48
N LEU A 37 -12.35 17.55 -5.00
CA LEU A 37 -13.51 17.74 -5.88
C LEU A 37 -13.50 19.12 -6.54
N LEU A 38 -12.73 20.10 -6.03
CA LEU A 38 -12.56 21.41 -6.61
C LEU A 38 -11.51 21.35 -7.73
N PRO A 39 -11.86 21.70 -8.98
CA PRO A 39 -11.05 21.40 -10.17
C PRO A 39 -9.68 22.09 -10.21
N GLN A 40 -9.49 23.20 -9.52
CA GLN A 40 -8.27 24.02 -9.63
C GLN A 40 -7.15 23.69 -8.65
N LYS A 41 -7.37 22.83 -7.65
CA LYS A 41 -6.43 22.60 -6.54
C LYS A 41 -5.85 21.19 -6.45
N SER A 42 -6.11 20.30 -7.39
CA SER A 42 -5.80 18.88 -7.22
C SER A 42 -4.30 18.59 -7.05
N HIS A 43 -3.42 19.30 -7.73
CA HIS A 43 -1.97 19.06 -7.69
C HIS A 43 -1.32 19.45 -6.33
N ILE A 44 -1.75 20.58 -5.76
CA ILE A 44 -1.27 21.02 -4.43
C ILE A 44 -1.77 20.05 -3.36
N ILE A 45 -3.01 19.62 -3.47
CA ILE A 45 -3.63 18.68 -2.53
C ILE A 45 -2.91 17.31 -2.60
N ASP A 46 -2.55 16.83 -3.79
CA ASP A 46 -1.81 15.58 -3.95
C ASP A 46 -0.45 15.66 -3.24
N ARG A 47 0.30 16.76 -3.39
CA ARG A 47 1.57 16.97 -2.68
C ARG A 47 1.42 17.00 -1.16
N ILE A 48 0.37 17.63 -0.66
CA ILE A 48 0.08 17.67 0.79
C ILE A 48 -0.26 16.26 1.29
N LEU A 49 -1.08 15.51 0.55
CA LEU A 49 -1.40 14.12 0.88
C LEU A 49 -0.15 13.24 0.89
N ASP A 50 0.74 13.40 -0.09
CA ASP A 50 2.01 12.67 -0.14
C ASP A 50 2.89 12.98 1.07
N SER A 51 2.95 14.24 1.49
CA SER A 51 3.68 14.64 2.71
C SER A 51 3.05 14.02 3.97
N ILE A 52 1.73 14.01 4.09
CA ILE A 52 1.02 13.36 5.19
C ILE A 52 1.33 11.86 5.22
N TYR A 53 1.32 11.20 4.04
CA TYR A 53 1.69 9.79 3.93
C TYR A 53 3.10 9.54 4.48
N GLN A 54 4.09 10.31 4.03
CA GLN A 54 5.48 10.15 4.46
C GLN A 54 5.66 10.33 5.97
N ILE A 55 5.02 11.36 6.54
CA ILE A 55 5.05 11.63 7.98
C ILE A 55 4.39 10.48 8.76
N THR A 56 3.22 10.04 8.33
CA THR A 56 2.48 8.94 8.97
C THR A 56 3.31 7.66 8.99
N VAL A 57 3.94 7.31 7.86
CA VAL A 57 4.80 6.13 7.75
C VAL A 57 6.06 6.28 8.60
N ALA A 58 6.67 7.47 8.65
CA ALA A 58 7.84 7.73 9.50
C ALA A 58 7.53 7.59 10.98
N ILE A 59 6.37 8.06 11.44
CA ILE A 59 5.91 7.89 12.82
C ILE A 59 5.70 6.41 13.13
N ASN A 60 5.03 5.64 12.25
CA ASN A 60 4.86 4.20 12.41
C ASN A 60 6.19 3.45 12.48
N ALA A 61 7.16 3.83 11.63
CA ALA A 61 8.50 3.26 11.66
C ALA A 61 9.21 3.53 13.00
N ASN A 62 9.09 4.75 13.53
CA ASN A 62 9.66 5.12 14.83
C ASN A 62 9.01 4.38 16.00
N ILE A 63 7.68 4.18 15.96
CA ILE A 63 6.97 3.36 16.94
C ILE A 63 7.55 1.94 16.97
N LEU A 64 7.66 1.31 15.80
CA LEU A 64 8.19 -0.05 15.68
C LEU A 64 9.65 -0.15 16.13
N LYS A 65 10.49 0.79 15.71
CA LYS A 65 11.92 0.80 16.08
C LYS A 65 12.14 1.02 17.58
N ARG A 66 11.49 2.04 18.17
CA ARG A 66 11.76 2.46 19.55
C ARG A 66 11.07 1.57 20.59
N ILE A 67 9.86 1.07 20.29
CA ILE A 67 9.08 0.29 21.26
C ILE A 67 9.34 -1.21 21.12
N LEU A 68 9.41 -1.73 19.88
CA LEU A 68 9.72 -3.16 19.66
C LEU A 68 11.19 -3.46 19.46
N GLY A 69 12.04 -2.45 19.29
CA GLY A 69 13.44 -2.68 18.94
C GLY A 69 13.63 -3.36 17.58
N ILE A 70 12.68 -3.16 16.64
CA ILE A 70 12.78 -3.77 15.31
C ILE A 70 13.86 -3.05 14.52
N HIS A 71 14.83 -3.82 14.02
CA HIS A 71 15.84 -3.36 13.09
C HIS A 71 15.53 -3.90 11.70
N PHE A 72 15.40 -3.01 10.72
CA PHE A 72 15.20 -3.41 9.32
C PHE A 72 16.57 -3.64 8.68
N ILE A 73 16.86 -4.87 8.31
CA ILE A 73 18.03 -5.22 7.50
C ILE A 73 17.57 -5.31 6.06
N ILE A 74 18.06 -4.39 5.22
CA ILE A 74 17.69 -4.30 3.82
C ILE A 74 18.88 -4.79 2.99
N GLN A 75 18.66 -5.80 2.17
CA GLN A 75 19.66 -6.35 1.27
C GLN A 75 19.20 -6.17 -0.17
N GLY A 76 20.10 -5.79 -1.05
CA GLY A 76 19.85 -5.54 -2.46
C GLY A 76 20.18 -4.12 -2.90
N ASP A 77 19.97 -3.86 -4.19
CA ASP A 77 20.18 -2.53 -4.76
C ASP A 77 18.96 -1.64 -4.50
N LEU A 78 19.18 -0.51 -3.86
CA LEU A 78 18.16 0.48 -3.56
C LEU A 78 18.47 1.84 -4.20
N ARG A 79 19.08 1.82 -5.39
CA ARG A 79 19.27 3.04 -6.21
C ARG A 79 17.91 3.46 -6.80
N LEU A 80 16.99 3.86 -5.93
CA LEU A 80 15.64 4.28 -6.24
C LEU A 80 15.57 5.80 -6.23
N THR A 81 14.77 6.36 -7.12
CA THR A 81 14.55 7.81 -7.21
C THR A 81 13.08 8.15 -7.04
N TYR A 82 12.80 9.25 -6.35
CA TYR A 82 11.43 9.67 -6.10
C TYR A 82 10.69 10.16 -7.37
N SER A 83 11.44 10.45 -8.43
CA SER A 83 10.90 10.94 -9.71
C SER A 83 10.43 9.86 -10.67
N ASN A 84 10.72 8.58 -10.37
CA ASN A 84 10.40 7.48 -11.28
C ASN A 84 9.11 6.75 -10.86
N ASN A 85 8.50 6.07 -11.84
CA ASN A 85 7.33 5.24 -11.59
C ASN A 85 7.75 3.80 -11.24
N TYR A 86 7.07 3.18 -10.28
CA TYR A 86 7.43 1.83 -9.82
C TYR A 86 6.23 0.90 -9.76
N ILE A 87 6.44 -0.35 -10.16
CA ILE A 87 5.60 -1.47 -9.78
C ILE A 87 6.37 -2.34 -8.80
N VAL A 88 6.01 -2.27 -7.54
CA VAL A 88 6.59 -3.06 -6.46
C VAL A 88 5.83 -4.37 -6.35
N LEU A 89 6.52 -5.48 -6.55
CA LEU A 89 5.96 -6.82 -6.36
C LEU A 89 6.49 -7.40 -5.06
N SER A 90 5.62 -7.90 -4.22
CA SER A 90 5.98 -8.53 -2.95
C SER A 90 5.20 -9.81 -2.73
N ASN A 91 5.80 -10.79 -2.08
CA ASN A 91 5.09 -11.92 -1.49
C ASN A 91 4.17 -11.43 -0.36
N HIS A 92 3.16 -12.22 -0.01
CA HIS A 92 2.17 -11.84 0.99
C HIS A 92 2.03 -12.91 2.07
N LEU A 93 2.77 -12.73 3.16
CA LEU A 93 2.80 -13.67 4.30
C LEU A 93 1.90 -13.21 5.44
N SER A 94 1.84 -11.89 5.68
CA SER A 94 1.16 -11.33 6.85
C SER A 94 0.46 -10.00 6.55
N TRP A 95 -0.32 -9.52 7.52
CA TRP A 95 -0.90 -8.17 7.47
C TRP A 95 0.15 -7.06 7.54
N SER A 96 1.32 -7.36 8.14
CA SER A 96 2.40 -6.38 8.29
C SER A 96 3.18 -6.10 7.01
N ASP A 97 3.06 -6.94 5.98
CA ASP A 97 3.84 -6.80 4.74
C ASP A 97 3.63 -5.43 4.08
N ALA A 98 2.38 -4.95 4.06
CA ALA A 98 2.05 -3.64 3.54
C ALA A 98 2.74 -2.51 4.32
N PHE A 99 2.74 -2.59 5.67
CA PHE A 99 3.42 -1.62 6.53
C PHE A 99 4.93 -1.67 6.37
N ILE A 100 5.50 -2.87 6.26
CA ILE A 100 6.95 -3.05 6.05
C ILE A 100 7.37 -2.46 4.72
N ALA A 101 6.63 -2.74 3.64
CA ALA A 101 6.90 -2.17 2.32
C ALA A 101 6.86 -0.63 2.35
N GLN A 102 5.84 -0.05 2.99
CA GLN A 102 5.75 1.40 3.16
C GLN A 102 6.96 1.96 3.92
N ILE A 103 7.36 1.35 5.03
CA ILE A 103 8.48 1.81 5.88
C ILE A 103 9.81 1.73 5.13
N VAL A 104 10.05 0.62 4.44
CA VAL A 104 11.32 0.39 3.72
C VAL A 104 11.47 1.33 2.54
N LEU A 105 10.38 1.62 1.85
CA LEU A 105 10.37 2.43 0.63
C LEU A 105 10.04 3.92 0.87
N ASN A 106 9.71 4.29 2.11
CA ASN A 106 9.38 5.68 2.46
C ASN A 106 10.52 6.64 2.08
N ASN A 107 10.20 7.76 1.45
CA ASN A 107 11.13 8.77 0.94
C ASN A 107 12.14 8.27 -0.12
N ARG A 108 12.00 7.03 -0.61
CA ARG A 108 12.85 6.48 -1.68
C ARG A 108 12.14 6.48 -3.02
N ILE A 109 10.83 6.20 -2.97
CA ILE A 109 9.93 6.21 -4.13
C ILE A 109 8.67 7.00 -3.78
N PRO A 110 7.83 7.39 -4.76
CA PRO A 110 6.51 7.98 -4.50
C PRO A 110 5.66 7.12 -3.57
N PRO A 111 4.68 7.72 -2.85
CA PRO A 111 3.79 6.99 -1.96
C PRO A 111 3.16 5.76 -2.60
N LEU A 112 3.28 4.61 -1.93
CA LEU A 112 2.76 3.34 -2.43
C LEU A 112 1.23 3.35 -2.51
N LYS A 113 0.71 3.20 -3.71
CA LYS A 113 -0.71 2.96 -3.99
C LYS A 113 -0.96 1.46 -4.06
N PHE A 114 -1.91 0.96 -3.28
CA PHE A 114 -2.18 -0.48 -3.22
C PHE A 114 -3.16 -0.89 -4.31
N LEU A 115 -2.79 -1.87 -5.13
CA LEU A 115 -3.74 -2.53 -6.02
C LEU A 115 -4.63 -3.45 -5.19
N SER A 116 -5.86 -3.01 -4.94
CA SER A 116 -6.77 -3.66 -3.99
C SER A 116 -8.08 -4.10 -4.64
N LYS A 117 -8.78 -5.02 -3.97
CA LYS A 117 -10.14 -5.39 -4.38
C LYS A 117 -11.10 -4.25 -4.07
N ARG A 118 -12.09 -4.01 -4.94
CA ARG A 118 -13.09 -2.95 -4.78
C ARG A 118 -13.81 -2.98 -3.43
N GLN A 119 -13.98 -4.17 -2.85
CA GLN A 119 -14.64 -4.33 -1.54
C GLN A 119 -13.95 -3.60 -0.39
N VAL A 120 -12.65 -3.26 -0.52
CA VAL A 120 -11.93 -2.53 0.54
C VAL A 120 -12.47 -1.11 0.76
N ILE A 121 -13.21 -0.56 -0.22
CA ILE A 121 -13.89 0.75 -0.08
C ILE A 121 -14.91 0.76 1.07
N PHE A 122 -15.53 -0.38 1.36
CA PHE A 122 -16.52 -0.49 2.43
C PHE A 122 -15.90 -0.64 3.83
N ILE A 123 -14.57 -0.79 3.90
CA ILE A 123 -13.85 -0.80 5.18
C ILE A 123 -13.65 0.66 5.60
N PRO A 124 -14.18 1.10 6.76
CA PRO A 124 -13.92 2.43 7.29
C PRO A 124 -12.42 2.75 7.27
N PHE A 125 -12.05 3.99 7.08
CA PHE A 125 -10.67 4.47 6.91
C PHE A 125 -10.00 4.00 5.61
N VAL A 126 -10.00 2.71 5.28
CA VAL A 126 -9.37 2.18 4.04
C VAL A 126 -10.06 2.75 2.80
N GLY A 127 -11.38 2.86 2.82
CA GLY A 127 -12.15 3.47 1.73
C GLY A 127 -11.78 4.93 1.50
N ILE A 128 -11.71 5.72 2.56
CA ILE A 128 -11.34 7.15 2.48
C ILE A 128 -9.90 7.31 1.99
N ILE A 129 -8.96 6.53 2.53
CA ILE A 129 -7.56 6.55 2.08
C ILE A 129 -7.47 6.15 0.61
N SER A 130 -8.17 5.07 0.21
CA SER A 130 -8.16 4.60 -1.18
C SER A 130 -8.70 5.66 -2.14
N TRP A 131 -9.71 6.41 -1.73
CA TRP A 131 -10.25 7.51 -2.50
C TRP A 131 -9.32 8.72 -2.53
N ALA A 132 -8.81 9.17 -1.37
CA ALA A 132 -7.92 10.32 -1.24
C ALA A 132 -6.65 10.15 -2.08
N PHE A 133 -6.04 8.96 -2.05
CA PHE A 133 -4.79 8.64 -2.76
C PHE A 133 -5.01 8.03 -4.15
N ASN A 134 -6.25 7.95 -4.64
CA ASN A 134 -6.59 7.35 -5.94
C ASN A 134 -6.04 5.93 -6.11
N PHE A 135 -6.26 5.04 -5.12
CA PHE A 135 -5.81 3.66 -5.23
C PHE A 135 -6.53 2.93 -6.36
N PRO A 136 -5.83 2.16 -7.19
CA PRO A 136 -6.46 1.35 -8.22
C PRO A 136 -7.24 0.19 -7.59
N LEU A 137 -8.53 0.08 -7.93
CA LEU A 137 -9.45 -0.90 -7.36
C LEU A 137 -9.92 -1.88 -8.41
N LEU A 138 -9.67 -3.18 -8.16
CA LEU A 138 -10.08 -4.28 -9.02
C LEU A 138 -11.49 -4.77 -8.66
N GLY A 139 -12.36 -4.88 -9.65
CA GLY A 139 -13.65 -5.57 -9.54
C GLY A 139 -13.53 -7.09 -9.70
N ARG A 140 -14.61 -7.81 -9.42
CA ARG A 140 -14.62 -9.28 -9.51
C ARG A 140 -15.11 -9.84 -10.85
N SER A 141 -15.93 -9.11 -11.60
CA SER A 141 -16.79 -9.71 -12.65
C SER A 141 -16.49 -9.30 -14.08
N GLU A 142 -15.76 -8.22 -14.33
CA GLU A 142 -15.60 -7.69 -15.69
C GLU A 142 -14.17 -7.23 -15.95
N LYS A 143 -13.28 -8.19 -16.26
CA LYS A 143 -11.85 -7.93 -16.50
C LYS A 143 -11.60 -6.72 -17.41
N ASN A 144 -12.31 -6.61 -18.54
CA ASN A 144 -12.06 -5.55 -19.52
C ASN A 144 -12.60 -4.18 -19.07
N LYS A 145 -13.77 -4.12 -18.40
CA LYS A 145 -14.32 -2.87 -17.88
C LYS A 145 -13.52 -2.33 -16.71
N ASP A 146 -13.04 -3.23 -15.85
CA ASP A 146 -12.18 -2.84 -14.72
C ASP A 146 -10.83 -2.33 -15.20
N GLN A 147 -10.21 -2.96 -16.19
CA GLN A 147 -8.97 -2.47 -16.80
C GLN A 147 -9.14 -1.06 -17.34
N ASN A 148 -10.15 -0.82 -18.17
CA ASN A 148 -10.42 0.51 -18.74
C ASN A 148 -10.70 1.57 -17.66
N ARG A 149 -11.41 1.19 -16.58
CA ARG A 149 -11.67 2.08 -15.44
C ARG A 149 -10.38 2.43 -14.68
N ILE A 150 -9.52 1.45 -14.44
CA ILE A 150 -8.23 1.65 -13.77
C ILE A 150 -7.36 2.56 -14.63
N ILE A 151 -7.20 2.26 -15.90
CA ILE A 151 -6.45 3.09 -16.86
C ILE A 151 -6.98 4.52 -16.84
N LYS A 152 -8.30 4.72 -16.97
CA LYS A 152 -8.93 6.04 -16.89
C LYS A 152 -8.73 6.76 -15.58
N ASN A 153 -8.64 6.04 -14.47
CA ASN A 153 -8.37 6.64 -13.17
C ASN A 153 -6.89 7.01 -13.02
N LEU A 154 -5.98 6.17 -13.50
CA LEU A 154 -4.55 6.43 -13.46
C LEU A 154 -4.17 7.64 -14.33
N THR A 155 -4.77 7.80 -15.51
CA THR A 155 -4.53 8.97 -16.38
C THR A 155 -5.05 10.29 -15.79
N LYS A 156 -5.90 10.24 -14.76
CA LYS A 156 -6.37 11.43 -14.04
C LYS A 156 -5.44 11.86 -12.90
N ILE A 157 -4.53 11.00 -12.48
CA ILE A 157 -3.57 11.32 -11.43
C ILE A 157 -2.52 12.25 -12.02
N LYS A 158 -2.50 13.49 -11.57
CA LYS A 158 -1.54 14.51 -11.99
C LYS A 158 -0.27 14.50 -11.11
N SER A 159 0.20 13.33 -10.71
CA SER A 159 1.44 13.19 -9.97
C SER A 159 2.61 13.03 -10.95
N ASP A 160 3.74 13.63 -10.62
CA ASP A 160 4.96 13.56 -11.45
C ASP A 160 5.49 12.12 -11.53
N ALA A 161 5.24 11.31 -10.50
CA ALA A 161 5.60 9.91 -10.46
C ALA A 161 4.64 9.08 -9.59
N LEU A 162 4.52 7.78 -9.87
CA LEU A 162 3.58 6.87 -9.24
C LEU A 162 4.25 5.56 -8.82
N SER A 163 3.87 5.05 -7.66
CA SER A 163 4.31 3.74 -7.20
C SER A 163 3.13 2.87 -6.82
N PHE A 164 3.12 1.63 -7.29
CA PHE A 164 2.08 0.66 -7.02
C PHE A 164 2.64 -0.55 -6.31
N LEU A 165 1.99 -0.98 -5.22
CA LEU A 165 2.29 -2.25 -4.57
C LEU A 165 1.28 -3.31 -4.96
N ILE A 166 1.78 -4.43 -5.44
CA ILE A 166 0.99 -5.61 -5.80
C ILE A 166 1.48 -6.80 -4.99
N PHE A 167 0.53 -7.53 -4.42
CA PHE A 167 0.74 -8.88 -3.95
C PHE A 167 0.23 -9.86 -5.02
N PRO A 168 1.09 -10.43 -5.89
CA PRO A 168 0.63 -11.23 -7.04
C PRO A 168 -0.17 -12.45 -6.64
N GLU A 169 0.03 -12.96 -5.43
CA GLU A 169 -0.72 -14.08 -4.86
C GLU A 169 -2.22 -13.76 -4.68
N GLY A 170 -2.58 -12.48 -4.57
CA GLY A 170 -3.95 -11.99 -4.37
C GLY A 170 -4.60 -12.40 -3.06
N THR A 171 -3.85 -13.09 -2.20
CA THR A 171 -4.22 -13.47 -0.83
C THR A 171 -2.96 -13.84 -0.05
N ARG A 172 -3.03 -13.82 1.29
CA ARG A 172 -1.91 -14.24 2.14
C ARG A 172 -1.61 -15.72 1.97
N PHE A 173 -0.31 -16.04 1.96
CA PHE A 173 0.19 -17.40 1.93
C PHE A 173 -0.29 -18.19 3.16
N THR A 174 -0.73 -19.40 2.93
CA THR A 174 -0.84 -20.47 3.95
C THR A 174 -0.43 -21.79 3.31
N LYS A 175 0.04 -22.73 4.12
CA LYS A 175 0.45 -24.07 3.63
C LYS A 175 -0.71 -24.78 2.95
N GLU A 176 -1.92 -24.69 3.51
CA GLU A 176 -3.13 -25.32 2.96
C GLU A 176 -3.44 -24.78 1.56
N LYS A 177 -3.38 -23.45 1.37
CA LYS A 177 -3.59 -22.82 0.06
C LYS A 177 -2.51 -23.20 -0.93
N ASN A 178 -1.25 -23.28 -0.49
CA ASN A 178 -0.13 -23.67 -1.33
C ASN A 178 -0.33 -25.10 -1.88
N VAL A 179 -0.67 -26.04 -1.01
CA VAL A 179 -0.99 -27.43 -1.40
C VAL A 179 -2.22 -27.48 -2.32
N TYR A 180 -3.31 -26.80 -1.94
CA TYR A 180 -4.55 -26.75 -2.74
C TYR A 180 -4.32 -26.22 -4.16
N GLN A 181 -3.48 -25.19 -4.30
CA GLN A 181 -3.15 -24.62 -5.60
C GLN A 181 -2.08 -25.42 -6.36
N LYS A 182 -1.48 -26.44 -5.74
CA LYS A 182 -0.31 -27.16 -6.30
C LYS A 182 0.75 -26.16 -6.77
N SER A 183 1.11 -25.21 -5.89
CA SER A 183 2.11 -24.19 -6.23
C SER A 183 3.47 -24.83 -6.46
N PRO A 184 4.22 -24.47 -7.50
CA PRO A 184 5.59 -24.94 -7.68
C PRO A 184 6.58 -24.32 -6.69
N PHE A 185 6.14 -23.30 -5.96
CA PHE A 185 6.99 -22.56 -5.03
C PHE A 185 6.74 -23.01 -3.59
N LYS A 186 7.80 -23.16 -2.81
CA LYS A 186 7.73 -23.59 -1.41
C LYS A 186 7.01 -22.59 -0.50
N TYR A 187 7.22 -21.29 -0.73
CA TYR A 187 6.75 -20.19 0.14
C TYR A 187 5.92 -19.14 -0.59
N LEU A 188 5.43 -19.44 -1.79
CA LEU A 188 4.57 -18.56 -2.58
C LEU A 188 3.36 -19.32 -3.10
N LEU A 189 2.23 -18.67 -3.18
CA LEU A 189 1.10 -19.15 -3.94
C LEU A 189 1.32 -18.90 -5.44
N LYS A 190 0.55 -19.56 -6.31
CA LYS A 190 0.59 -19.28 -7.75
C LYS A 190 0.26 -17.80 -8.01
N PRO A 191 1.15 -17.05 -8.69
CA PRO A 191 0.91 -15.64 -8.98
C PRO A 191 -0.26 -15.45 -9.95
N LYS A 192 -1.02 -14.38 -9.75
CA LYS A 192 -2.09 -13.91 -10.64
C LYS A 192 -1.60 -12.70 -11.42
N ILE A 193 -1.50 -12.83 -12.72
CA ILE A 193 -0.93 -11.80 -13.58
C ILE A 193 -1.90 -10.63 -13.88
N GLY A 194 -3.22 -10.78 -13.66
CA GLY A 194 -4.22 -9.82 -14.08
C GLY A 194 -4.04 -8.39 -13.56
N GLY A 195 -3.65 -8.24 -12.29
CA GLY A 195 -3.38 -6.91 -11.71
C GLY A 195 -2.13 -6.27 -12.30
N PHE A 196 -1.08 -7.05 -12.47
CA PHE A 196 0.18 -6.60 -13.06
C PHE A 196 0.00 -6.16 -14.52
N THR A 197 -0.63 -6.99 -15.36
CA THR A 197 -0.93 -6.66 -16.76
C THR A 197 -1.79 -5.40 -16.87
N THR A 198 -2.72 -5.18 -15.94
CA THR A 198 -3.56 -3.97 -15.96
C THR A 198 -2.72 -2.70 -15.77
N LEU A 199 -1.75 -2.72 -14.87
CA LEU A 199 -0.86 -1.56 -14.64
C LEU A 199 0.09 -1.33 -15.82
N ILE A 200 0.68 -2.39 -16.37
CA ILE A 200 1.54 -2.28 -17.57
C ILE A 200 0.75 -1.69 -18.75
N ASN A 201 -0.48 -2.16 -18.97
CA ASN A 201 -1.33 -1.67 -20.05
C ASN A 201 -1.82 -0.21 -19.86
N ALA A 202 -1.64 0.36 -18.68
CA ALA A 202 -1.94 1.77 -18.42
C ALA A 202 -0.99 2.75 -19.13
N LYS A 203 0.01 2.25 -19.88
CA LYS A 203 1.01 3.05 -20.62
C LYS A 203 1.77 4.06 -19.76
N ILE A 204 1.99 3.72 -18.51
CA ILE A 204 2.87 4.46 -17.61
C ILE A 204 4.27 3.85 -17.77
N GLU A 205 5.28 4.66 -17.97
CA GLU A 205 6.67 4.19 -17.96
C GLU A 205 7.07 3.84 -16.53
N TYR A 206 7.52 2.63 -16.32
CA TYR A 206 7.96 2.13 -15.02
C TYR A 206 9.44 1.77 -15.04
N GLU A 207 10.09 1.91 -13.92
CA GLU A 207 11.45 1.44 -13.64
C GLU A 207 11.44 0.19 -12.77
#